data_107c21d935174f638c9d4a74d2c02b9d
#
_entry.id   107c21d935174f638c9d4a74d2c02b9d
#
_cell.length_a   1.000
_cell.length_b   1.000
_cell.length_c   1.000
_cell.angle_alpha   90.00
_cell.angle_beta   90.00
_cell.angle_gamma   90.00
#
_symmetry.space_group_name_H-M   'P 1'
#
loop_
_entity.id
_entity.type
_entity.pdbx_description
1 polymer ?
#
loop_
_entity_poly.entity_id
_entity_poly.type
_entity_poly.pdbx_seq_one_letter_code
_entity_poly.pdbx_strand_id
1 'polypeptide(L)'
;TEFGTGKIEAYLDLGCASGRVLRHIALERPDCRAIGCDINRLHVEWCNAHLPDNCSAFQNHSVPSLPIEDNSLDAVSAYSVFTHIEALETAWLAEIRRVLKPGGLAWITVHTEHTLSDMTEDWPLWNPVMSHPEAAQLLDTKRNFQGDRLILRWLADRSYSSNVFYKSEYLASRWGRILDLVEFRRRHPSFQDVMLMRKPAKTN
;
A
#
# COMPACT_ATOMS: atom_id res chain seq x y z
N THR A 1 14.08 8.07 8.45
CA THR A 1 13.12 7.02 8.07
C THR A 1 11.73 7.60 7.88
N GLU A 2 10.93 7.05 6.99
CA GLU A 2 9.56 7.47 6.70
C GLU A 2 8.64 7.46 7.93
N PHE A 3 8.96 6.62 8.90
CA PHE A 3 8.23 6.49 10.17
C PHE A 3 8.80 7.35 11.32
N GLY A 4 9.65 8.31 10.99
CA GLY A 4 10.29 9.18 12.00
C GLY A 4 11.40 8.48 12.79
N THR A 5 11.82 9.12 13.89
CA THR A 5 12.93 8.66 14.77
C THR A 5 12.44 7.78 15.93
N GLY A 6 11.14 7.55 16.05
CA GLY A 6 10.55 6.74 17.11
C GLY A 6 11.02 5.28 17.08
N LYS A 7 10.97 4.62 18.24
CA LYS A 7 11.24 3.18 18.33
C LYS A 7 10.12 2.41 17.62
N ILE A 8 10.49 1.52 16.69
CA ILE A 8 9.59 0.58 16.03
C ILE A 8 10.00 -0.81 16.50
N GLU A 9 9.16 -1.45 17.29
CA GLU A 9 9.41 -2.79 17.85
C GLU A 9 8.79 -3.89 16.99
N ALA A 10 7.68 -3.56 16.30
CA ALA A 10 6.98 -4.49 15.42
C ALA A 10 6.49 -3.77 14.16
N TYR A 11 6.81 -4.33 13.01
CA TYR A 11 6.54 -3.76 11.70
C TYR A 11 5.96 -4.81 10.76
N LEU A 12 5.02 -4.41 9.90
CA LEU A 12 4.46 -5.24 8.83
C LEU A 12 4.73 -4.59 7.46
N ASP A 13 5.24 -5.38 6.53
CA ASP A 13 5.27 -5.08 5.09
C ASP A 13 4.16 -5.87 4.39
N LEU A 14 3.02 -5.22 4.14
CA LEU A 14 1.89 -5.80 3.42
C LEU A 14 2.18 -5.81 1.92
N GLY A 15 2.20 -6.99 1.31
CA GLY A 15 2.63 -7.19 -0.07
C GLY A 15 4.16 -7.09 -0.20
N CYS A 16 4.89 -7.79 0.66
CA CYS A 16 6.34 -7.67 0.80
C CYS A 16 7.14 -8.17 -0.42
N ALA A 17 6.51 -8.88 -1.36
CA ALA A 17 7.19 -9.55 -2.47
C ALA A 17 8.43 -10.34 -1.97
N SER A 18 9.58 -10.21 -2.60
CA SER A 18 10.84 -10.82 -2.16
C SER A 18 11.56 -10.04 -1.04
N GLY A 19 10.82 -9.28 -0.22
CA GLY A 19 11.35 -8.57 0.94
C GLY A 19 12.19 -7.34 0.63
N ARG A 20 11.92 -6.67 -0.51
CA ARG A 20 12.71 -5.50 -0.93
C ARG A 20 12.69 -4.36 0.10
N VAL A 21 11.53 -4.08 0.71
CA VAL A 21 11.41 -3.09 1.79
C VAL A 21 11.74 -3.74 3.14
N LEU A 22 11.18 -4.92 3.40
CA LEU A 22 11.30 -5.65 4.65
C LEU A 22 12.75 -5.82 5.12
N ARG A 23 13.67 -6.19 4.20
CA ARG A 23 15.10 -6.38 4.53
C ARG A 23 15.78 -5.10 5.03
N HIS A 24 15.38 -3.93 4.54
CA HIS A 24 15.97 -2.67 4.99
C HIS A 24 15.51 -2.32 6.40
N ILE A 25 14.24 -2.54 6.72
CA ILE A 25 13.74 -2.36 8.08
C ILE A 25 14.48 -3.30 9.05
N ALA A 26 14.65 -4.56 8.70
CA ALA A 26 15.34 -5.54 9.54
C ALA A 26 16.82 -5.18 9.79
N LEU A 27 17.51 -4.72 8.76
CA LEU A 27 18.94 -4.34 8.87
C LEU A 27 19.13 -3.01 9.62
N GLU A 28 18.27 -2.02 9.39
CA GLU A 28 18.37 -0.71 10.05
C GLU A 28 17.87 -0.74 11.50
N ARG A 29 17.02 -1.70 11.84
CA ARG A 29 16.36 -1.85 13.14
C ARG A 29 16.44 -3.31 13.61
N PRO A 30 17.61 -3.77 14.06
CA PRO A 30 17.84 -5.18 14.42
C PRO A 30 16.96 -5.66 15.58
N ASP A 31 16.49 -4.75 16.45
CA ASP A 31 15.56 -5.06 17.55
C ASP A 31 14.09 -5.07 17.11
N CYS A 32 13.80 -4.73 15.86
CA CYS A 32 12.44 -4.75 15.33
C CYS A 32 12.05 -6.14 14.87
N ARG A 33 10.89 -6.62 15.28
CA ARG A 33 10.25 -7.77 14.66
C ARG A 33 9.64 -7.35 13.32
N ALA A 34 10.35 -7.64 12.23
CA ALA A 34 9.93 -7.31 10.88
C ALA A 34 9.12 -8.47 10.27
N ILE A 35 7.86 -8.22 9.96
CA ILE A 35 6.94 -9.21 9.42
C ILE A 35 6.59 -8.84 7.99
N GLY A 36 6.67 -9.82 7.06
CA GLY A 36 6.19 -9.68 5.70
C GLY A 36 4.92 -10.50 5.48
N CYS A 37 4.06 -10.07 4.56
CA CYS A 37 3.06 -10.96 4.01
C CYS A 37 2.86 -10.70 2.51
N ASP A 38 2.56 -11.77 1.78
CA ASP A 38 2.30 -11.69 0.34
C ASP A 38 1.31 -12.79 -0.08
N ILE A 39 0.51 -12.53 -1.12
CA ILE A 39 -0.38 -13.55 -1.70
C ILE A 39 0.40 -14.63 -2.46
N ASN A 40 1.62 -14.30 -2.92
CA ASN A 40 2.49 -15.20 -3.63
C ASN A 40 3.35 -16.01 -2.65
N ARG A 41 3.03 -17.30 -2.54
CA ARG A 41 3.73 -18.25 -1.67
C ARG A 41 5.24 -18.31 -1.94
N LEU A 42 5.68 -18.23 -3.19
CA LEU A 42 7.11 -18.29 -3.53
C LEU A 42 7.91 -17.11 -2.97
N HIS A 43 7.29 -15.92 -2.93
CA HIS A 43 7.89 -14.75 -2.28
C HIS A 43 8.06 -14.98 -0.76
N VAL A 44 7.04 -15.52 -0.13
CA VAL A 44 7.07 -15.83 1.32
C VAL A 44 8.15 -16.87 1.65
N GLU A 45 8.22 -17.95 0.90
CA GLU A 45 9.24 -18.99 1.06
C GLU A 45 10.65 -18.40 0.87
N TRP A 46 10.83 -17.56 -0.14
CA TRP A 46 12.10 -16.89 -0.38
C TRP A 46 12.49 -15.97 0.79
N CYS A 47 11.55 -15.15 1.30
CA CYS A 47 11.80 -14.28 2.43
C CYS A 47 12.25 -15.07 3.67
N ASN A 48 11.54 -16.13 4.00
CA ASN A 48 11.85 -16.96 5.18
C ASN A 48 13.19 -17.72 5.05
N ALA A 49 13.65 -17.98 3.82
CA ALA A 49 14.91 -18.67 3.57
C ALA A 49 16.14 -17.75 3.52
N HIS A 50 15.97 -16.45 3.23
CA HIS A 50 17.10 -15.59 2.84
C HIS A 50 17.18 -14.26 3.60
N LEU A 51 16.13 -13.85 4.33
CA LEU A 51 16.16 -12.61 5.09
C LEU A 51 16.74 -12.83 6.50
N PRO A 52 17.17 -11.75 7.20
CA PRO A 52 17.69 -11.84 8.57
C PRO A 52 16.72 -12.51 9.56
N ASP A 53 17.25 -13.06 10.65
CA ASP A 53 16.49 -13.83 11.66
C ASP A 53 15.38 -13.04 12.37
N ASN A 54 15.47 -11.70 12.40
CA ASN A 54 14.42 -10.84 12.92
C ASN A 54 13.29 -10.58 11.89
N CYS A 55 13.36 -11.19 10.69
CA CYS A 55 12.30 -11.24 9.70
C CYS A 55 11.52 -12.54 9.78
N SER A 56 10.23 -12.46 9.52
CA SER A 56 9.37 -13.60 9.22
C SER A 56 8.35 -13.21 8.16
N ALA A 57 7.91 -14.15 7.34
CA ALA A 57 6.88 -13.90 6.35
C ALA A 57 5.81 -15.00 6.36
N PHE A 58 4.56 -14.61 6.08
CA PHE A 58 3.44 -15.53 5.93
C PHE A 58 2.64 -15.24 4.66
N GLN A 59 2.01 -16.27 4.11
CA GLN A 59 1.11 -16.10 2.98
C GLN A 59 -0.23 -15.55 3.47
N ASN A 60 -0.68 -14.43 2.87
CA ASN A 60 -2.00 -13.90 3.09
C ASN A 60 -2.91 -14.16 1.86
N HIS A 61 -4.14 -13.66 1.91
CA HIS A 61 -5.14 -13.78 0.86
C HIS A 61 -5.64 -12.41 0.42
N SER A 62 -6.45 -12.35 -0.63
CA SER A 62 -7.09 -11.12 -1.09
C SER A 62 -8.18 -10.60 -0.15
N VAL A 63 -8.64 -11.41 0.79
CA VAL A 63 -9.60 -11.02 1.83
C VAL A 63 -8.87 -10.35 2.98
N PRO A 64 -9.33 -9.18 3.48
CA PRO A 64 -8.69 -8.46 4.57
C PRO A 64 -8.83 -9.20 5.91
N SER A 65 -7.85 -10.04 6.21
CA SER A 65 -7.72 -10.79 7.46
C SER A 65 -6.26 -11.18 7.65
N LEU A 66 -5.63 -10.65 8.67
CA LEU A 66 -4.24 -10.91 9.01
C LEU A 66 -4.17 -11.72 10.32
N PRO A 67 -3.34 -12.77 10.38
CA PRO A 67 -3.11 -13.54 11.61
C PRO A 67 -2.19 -12.78 12.58
N ILE A 68 -2.55 -11.55 12.87
CA ILE A 68 -1.78 -10.60 13.70
C ILE A 68 -2.75 -10.06 14.77
N GLU A 69 -2.28 -9.98 15.99
CA GLU A 69 -3.06 -9.49 17.13
C GLU A 69 -3.43 -8.02 16.99
N ASP A 70 -4.56 -7.64 17.58
CA ASP A 70 -5.01 -6.26 17.66
C ASP A 70 -3.97 -5.39 18.39
N ASN A 71 -3.75 -4.17 17.91
CA ASN A 71 -2.90 -3.19 18.59
C ASN A 71 -1.47 -3.68 18.86
N SER A 72 -0.89 -4.47 17.97
CA SER A 72 0.42 -5.10 18.17
C SER A 72 1.56 -4.50 17.34
N LEU A 73 1.23 -3.74 16.28
CA LEU A 73 2.22 -3.18 15.36
C LEU A 73 2.42 -1.67 15.58
N ASP A 74 3.67 -1.23 15.50
CA ASP A 74 4.03 0.20 15.54
C ASP A 74 3.88 0.85 14.16
N ALA A 75 4.16 0.07 13.09
CA ALA A 75 4.06 0.57 11.73
C ALA A 75 3.69 -0.52 10.73
N VAL A 76 3.01 -0.11 9.66
CA VAL A 76 2.66 -0.94 8.49
C VAL A 76 3.07 -0.20 7.23
N SER A 77 3.72 -0.86 6.28
CA SER A 77 3.83 -0.38 4.91
C SER A 77 2.98 -1.21 3.96
N ALA A 78 2.52 -0.58 2.87
CA ALA A 78 1.86 -1.23 1.76
C ALA A 78 2.36 -0.58 0.46
N TYR A 79 3.53 -1.04 -0.01
CA TYR A 79 4.16 -0.51 -1.20
C TYR A 79 3.59 -1.17 -2.45
N SER A 80 2.96 -0.40 -3.32
CA SER A 80 2.37 -0.88 -4.59
C SER A 80 1.29 -1.97 -4.41
N VAL A 81 0.55 -1.94 -3.31
CA VAL A 81 -0.53 -2.88 -3.00
C VAL A 81 -1.89 -2.26 -3.32
N PHE A 82 -2.16 -1.08 -2.78
CA PHE A 82 -3.44 -0.40 -3.00
C PHE A 82 -3.61 0.10 -4.44
N THR A 83 -2.55 0.15 -5.21
CA THR A 83 -2.57 0.36 -6.66
C THR A 83 -3.19 -0.79 -7.45
N HIS A 84 -3.47 -1.94 -6.79
CA HIS A 84 -4.05 -3.15 -7.41
C HIS A 84 -5.31 -3.65 -6.69
N ILE A 85 -5.73 -3.04 -5.58
CA ILE A 85 -6.94 -3.44 -4.85
C ILE A 85 -8.17 -2.79 -5.47
N GLU A 86 -8.93 -3.55 -6.25
CA GLU A 86 -10.16 -3.09 -6.89
C GLU A 86 -11.33 -2.96 -5.91
N ALA A 87 -11.43 -3.87 -4.97
CA ALA A 87 -12.49 -3.93 -3.98
C ALA A 87 -11.92 -4.11 -2.58
N LEU A 88 -12.70 -3.84 -1.56
CA LEU A 88 -12.33 -4.04 -0.15
C LEU A 88 -11.18 -3.14 0.35
N GLU A 89 -10.81 -2.07 -0.35
CA GLU A 89 -9.74 -1.16 0.09
C GLU A 89 -10.00 -0.57 1.47
N THR A 90 -11.24 -0.21 1.77
CA THR A 90 -11.63 0.29 3.11
C THR A 90 -11.62 -0.80 4.17
N ALA A 91 -11.92 -2.04 3.80
CA ALA A 91 -11.82 -3.18 4.70
C ALA A 91 -10.34 -3.52 5.02
N TRP A 92 -9.44 -3.42 4.01
CA TRP A 92 -8.00 -3.51 4.24
C TRP A 92 -7.48 -2.41 5.15
N LEU A 93 -7.97 -1.16 5.00
CA LEU A 93 -7.62 -0.08 5.92
C LEU A 93 -8.12 -0.33 7.34
N ALA A 94 -9.33 -0.89 7.48
CA ALA A 94 -9.85 -1.27 8.79
C ALA A 94 -9.01 -2.39 9.44
N GLU A 95 -8.53 -3.34 8.63
CA GLU A 95 -7.64 -4.40 9.09
C GLU A 95 -6.26 -3.84 9.49
N ILE A 96 -5.68 -2.95 8.71
CA ILE A 96 -4.45 -2.22 9.07
C ILE A 96 -4.67 -1.44 10.38
N ARG A 97 -5.81 -0.75 10.51
CA ARG A 97 -6.16 -0.06 11.76
C ARG A 97 -6.26 -1.02 12.95
N ARG A 98 -6.83 -2.21 12.76
CA ARG A 98 -6.97 -3.21 13.82
C ARG A 98 -5.61 -3.61 14.38
N VAL A 99 -4.66 -3.95 13.50
CA VAL A 99 -3.34 -4.45 13.92
C VAL A 99 -2.40 -3.35 14.43
N LEU A 100 -2.56 -2.10 14.00
CA LEU A 100 -1.77 -0.98 14.49
C LEU A 100 -2.06 -0.69 15.95
N LYS A 101 -1.03 -0.38 16.75
CA LYS A 101 -1.15 0.24 18.07
C LYS A 101 -1.81 1.62 17.94
N PRO A 102 -2.51 2.15 18.97
CA PRO A 102 -2.89 3.56 19.01
C PRO A 102 -1.68 4.46 18.77
N GLY A 103 -1.79 5.42 17.83
CA GLY A 103 -0.68 6.26 17.39
C GLY A 103 0.25 5.63 16.33
N GLY A 104 0.10 4.34 16.04
CA GLY A 104 0.87 3.62 15.01
C GLY A 104 0.62 4.16 13.61
N LEU A 105 1.59 3.99 12.72
CA LEU A 105 1.63 4.61 11.40
C LEU A 105 1.42 3.58 10.28
N ALA A 106 0.69 3.98 9.25
CA ALA A 106 0.57 3.29 7.98
C ALA A 106 1.15 4.14 6.86
N TRP A 107 2.08 3.58 6.10
CA TRP A 107 2.68 4.19 4.91
C TRP A 107 2.19 3.43 3.68
N ILE A 108 1.31 4.05 2.88
CA ILE A 108 0.58 3.38 1.82
C ILE A 108 0.81 4.11 0.50
N THR A 109 1.29 3.42 -0.52
CA THR A 109 1.39 3.99 -1.85
C THR A 109 0.12 3.77 -2.65
N VAL A 110 -0.24 4.78 -3.43
CA VAL A 110 -1.42 4.81 -4.30
C VAL A 110 -1.07 5.43 -5.66
N HIS A 111 -1.92 5.19 -6.65
CA HIS A 111 -1.98 6.04 -7.85
C HIS A 111 -3.16 7.00 -7.68
N THR A 112 -2.92 8.29 -7.93
CA THR A 112 -3.98 9.28 -7.92
C THR A 112 -4.19 9.92 -9.31
N GLU A 113 -5.13 10.83 -9.42
CA GLU A 113 -5.28 11.69 -10.60
C GLU A 113 -4.00 12.45 -10.92
N HIS A 114 -3.18 12.74 -9.90
CA HIS A 114 -1.88 13.38 -10.08
C HIS A 114 -0.87 12.45 -10.77
N THR A 115 -0.89 11.15 -10.45
CA THR A 115 -0.08 10.15 -11.13
C THR A 115 -0.37 10.17 -12.65
N LEU A 116 -1.66 10.21 -13.03
CA LEU A 116 -2.06 10.29 -14.44
C LEU A 116 -1.67 11.60 -15.10
N SER A 117 -1.87 12.73 -14.42
CA SER A 117 -1.55 14.07 -14.98
C SER A 117 -0.05 14.26 -15.16
N ASP A 118 0.76 13.77 -14.21
CA ASP A 118 2.21 13.95 -14.19
C ASP A 118 2.96 12.89 -15.02
N MET A 119 2.28 11.81 -15.42
CA MET A 119 2.86 10.66 -16.09
C MET A 119 3.46 11.04 -17.44
N THR A 120 4.70 10.63 -17.67
CA THR A 120 5.47 10.82 -18.91
C THR A 120 5.80 9.48 -19.57
N GLU A 121 6.20 9.50 -20.83
CA GLU A 121 6.43 8.28 -21.64
C GLU A 121 7.52 7.36 -21.10
N ASP A 122 8.46 7.90 -20.32
CA ASP A 122 9.53 7.15 -19.66
C ASP A 122 9.09 6.41 -18.40
N TRP A 123 7.85 6.65 -17.91
CA TRP A 123 7.36 5.95 -16.73
C TRP A 123 6.94 4.52 -17.08
N PRO A 124 7.23 3.54 -16.22
CA PRO A 124 6.81 2.14 -16.42
C PRO A 124 5.29 1.98 -16.58
N LEU A 125 4.53 2.94 -16.04
CA LEU A 125 3.07 2.93 -16.05
C LEU A 125 2.48 3.45 -17.38
N TRP A 126 3.26 4.21 -18.19
CA TRP A 126 2.79 4.87 -19.42
C TRP A 126 2.18 3.88 -20.40
N ASN A 127 2.97 2.92 -20.87
CA ASN A 127 2.51 1.97 -21.86
C ASN A 127 1.32 1.14 -21.37
N PRO A 128 1.34 0.54 -20.13
CA PRO A 128 0.18 -0.14 -19.59
C PRO A 128 -1.10 0.69 -19.61
N VAL A 129 -1.04 1.95 -19.22
CA VAL A 129 -2.24 2.81 -19.16
C VAL A 129 -2.66 3.27 -20.56
N MET A 130 -1.73 3.81 -21.34
CA MET A 130 -2.08 4.45 -22.63
C MET A 130 -2.46 3.45 -23.73
N SER A 131 -2.01 2.19 -23.63
CA SER A 131 -2.42 1.11 -24.53
C SER A 131 -3.64 0.34 -24.06
N HIS A 132 -4.19 0.67 -22.89
CA HIS A 132 -5.38 -0.03 -22.36
C HIS A 132 -6.61 0.24 -23.25
N PRO A 133 -7.37 -0.80 -23.65
CA PRO A 133 -8.49 -0.64 -24.61
C PRO A 133 -9.56 0.36 -24.16
N GLU A 134 -9.77 0.49 -22.86
CA GLU A 134 -10.78 1.39 -22.28
C GLU A 134 -10.22 2.78 -21.95
N ALA A 135 -8.91 3.00 -22.02
CA ALA A 135 -8.31 4.25 -21.58
C ALA A 135 -8.86 5.47 -22.36
N ALA A 136 -9.02 5.34 -23.68
CA ALA A 136 -9.56 6.40 -24.52
C ALA A 136 -11.04 6.78 -24.20
N GLN A 137 -11.79 5.88 -23.57
CA GLN A 137 -13.18 6.12 -23.16
C GLN A 137 -13.27 6.66 -21.73
N LEU A 138 -12.35 6.25 -20.87
CA LEU A 138 -12.36 6.54 -19.43
C LEU A 138 -11.56 7.78 -19.05
N LEU A 139 -10.62 8.20 -19.90
CA LEU A 139 -9.77 9.37 -19.70
C LEU A 139 -10.08 10.47 -20.72
N ASP A 140 -10.13 11.70 -20.23
CA ASP A 140 -10.18 12.87 -21.12
C ASP A 140 -8.78 13.21 -21.72
N THR A 141 -8.71 14.25 -22.55
CA THR A 141 -7.47 14.71 -23.20
C THR A 141 -6.38 15.13 -22.21
N LYS A 142 -6.75 15.46 -20.99
CA LYS A 142 -5.85 15.80 -19.87
C LYS A 142 -5.60 14.62 -18.94
N ARG A 143 -6.09 13.44 -19.33
CA ARG A 143 -6.01 12.18 -18.54
C ARG A 143 -6.76 12.25 -17.20
N ASN A 144 -7.81 13.07 -17.10
CA ASN A 144 -8.73 13.01 -15.97
C ASN A 144 -9.76 11.91 -16.17
N PHE A 145 -10.24 11.34 -15.07
CA PHE A 145 -11.32 10.35 -15.05
C PHE A 145 -12.51 10.84 -14.23
N GLN A 146 -13.66 10.27 -14.47
CA GLN A 146 -14.89 10.55 -13.72
C GLN A 146 -15.03 9.63 -12.51
N GLY A 147 -15.75 10.09 -11.47
CA GLY A 147 -15.96 9.35 -10.22
C GLY A 147 -14.75 9.34 -9.30
N ASP A 148 -14.84 8.53 -8.26
CA ASP A 148 -13.88 8.49 -7.17
C ASP A 148 -12.64 7.63 -7.49
N ARG A 149 -12.82 6.66 -8.39
CA ARG A 149 -11.77 5.69 -8.78
C ARG A 149 -11.85 5.34 -10.25
N LEU A 150 -10.70 5.12 -10.86
CA LEU A 150 -10.55 4.50 -12.17
C LEU A 150 -9.88 3.13 -11.98
N ILE A 151 -10.46 2.10 -12.59
CA ILE A 151 -9.92 0.73 -12.54
C ILE A 151 -9.67 0.27 -13.97
N LEU A 152 -8.40 0.00 -14.29
CA LEU A 152 -7.98 -0.57 -15.58
C LEU A 152 -7.57 -2.02 -15.36
N ARG A 153 -8.32 -2.98 -15.94
CA ARG A 153 -8.09 -4.42 -15.79
C ARG A 153 -7.48 -5.00 -17.05
N TRP A 154 -6.34 -5.67 -16.90
CA TRP A 154 -5.69 -6.38 -18.02
C TRP A 154 -6.14 -7.83 -18.16
N LEU A 155 -6.50 -8.48 -17.03
CA LEU A 155 -7.02 -9.84 -17.00
C LEU A 155 -8.28 -9.84 -16.15
N ALA A 156 -9.41 -10.17 -16.75
CA ALA A 156 -10.72 -10.10 -16.10
C ALA A 156 -10.90 -11.06 -14.92
N ASP A 157 -10.09 -12.13 -14.88
CA ASP A 157 -10.17 -13.20 -13.88
C ASP A 157 -9.20 -13.01 -12.69
N ARG A 158 -8.37 -11.94 -12.69
CA ARG A 158 -7.35 -11.72 -11.66
C ARG A 158 -7.44 -10.32 -11.08
N SER A 159 -7.85 -10.22 -9.83
CA SER A 159 -8.03 -8.94 -9.14
C SER A 159 -6.75 -8.11 -9.00
N TYR A 160 -5.59 -8.74 -8.90
CA TYR A 160 -4.31 -8.04 -8.79
C TYR A 160 -3.68 -7.67 -10.15
N SER A 161 -4.35 -7.97 -11.26
CA SER A 161 -3.91 -7.63 -12.62
C SER A 161 -4.47 -6.29 -13.10
N SER A 162 -4.99 -5.46 -12.20
CA SER A 162 -5.51 -4.13 -12.50
C SER A 162 -4.59 -3.04 -11.95
N ASN A 163 -4.71 -1.84 -12.50
CA ASN A 163 -4.26 -0.61 -11.87
C ASN A 163 -5.46 0.19 -11.41
N VAL A 164 -5.41 0.64 -10.17
CA VAL A 164 -6.45 1.45 -9.54
C VAL A 164 -5.91 2.85 -9.29
N PHE A 165 -6.60 3.84 -9.82
CA PHE A 165 -6.34 5.25 -9.59
C PHE A 165 -7.47 5.83 -8.74
N TYR A 166 -7.13 6.67 -7.79
CA TYR A 166 -8.05 7.29 -6.86
C TYR A 166 -8.08 8.80 -7.05
N LYS A 167 -9.21 9.44 -6.74
CA LYS A 167 -9.19 10.87 -6.47
C LYS A 167 -8.57 11.12 -5.10
N SER A 168 -7.62 12.04 -5.02
CA SER A 168 -6.98 12.40 -3.74
C SER A 168 -7.98 12.88 -2.70
N GLU A 169 -9.03 13.59 -3.13
CA GLU A 169 -10.15 14.00 -2.27
C GLU A 169 -10.94 12.80 -1.71
N TYR A 170 -11.19 11.76 -2.55
CA TYR A 170 -11.80 10.52 -2.09
C TYR A 170 -10.96 9.85 -1.01
N LEU A 171 -9.65 9.73 -1.24
CA LEU A 171 -8.74 9.15 -0.25
C LEU A 171 -8.77 9.93 1.07
N ALA A 172 -8.63 11.26 1.02
CA ALA A 172 -8.66 12.10 2.20
C ALA A 172 -9.99 11.98 2.97
N SER A 173 -11.13 12.00 2.25
CA SER A 173 -12.44 11.97 2.88
C SER A 173 -12.86 10.57 3.35
N ARG A 174 -12.60 9.53 2.54
CA ARG A 174 -13.06 8.17 2.83
C ARG A 174 -12.12 7.43 3.76
N TRP A 175 -10.82 7.44 3.45
CA TRP A 175 -9.80 6.77 4.27
C TRP A 175 -9.56 7.52 5.57
N GLY A 176 -9.67 8.87 5.55
CA GLY A 176 -9.58 9.72 6.72
C GLY A 176 -10.61 9.46 7.82
N ARG A 177 -11.69 8.69 7.52
CA ARG A 177 -12.64 8.20 8.53
C ARG A 177 -12.16 6.95 9.27
N ILE A 178 -11.13 6.27 8.75
CA ILE A 178 -10.61 5.01 9.31
C ILE A 178 -9.29 5.26 10.02
N LEU A 179 -8.40 6.01 9.39
CA LEU A 179 -7.10 6.41 9.91
C LEU A 179 -6.91 7.90 9.68
N ASP A 180 -6.32 8.62 10.62
CA ASP A 180 -6.02 10.04 10.48
C ASP A 180 -4.99 10.26 9.37
N LEU A 181 -5.27 11.11 8.39
CA LEU A 181 -4.29 11.51 7.40
C LEU A 181 -3.26 12.43 8.04
N VAL A 182 -2.01 11.98 8.09
CA VAL A 182 -0.88 12.77 8.60
C VAL A 182 -0.28 13.61 7.48
N GLU A 183 -0.07 12.99 6.33
CA GLU A 183 0.58 13.63 5.19
C GLU A 183 0.18 12.94 3.87
N PHE A 184 0.02 13.72 2.82
CA PHE A 184 -0.07 13.25 1.45
C PHE A 184 1.14 13.77 0.66
N ARG A 185 1.92 12.86 0.08
CA ARG A 185 3.11 13.20 -0.71
C ARG A 185 2.94 12.74 -2.14
N ARG A 186 3.04 13.67 -3.08
CA ARG A 186 3.03 13.37 -4.50
C ARG A 186 4.39 12.86 -4.95
N ARG A 187 4.39 11.91 -5.91
CA ARG A 187 5.60 11.38 -6.55
C ARG A 187 6.64 10.89 -5.53
N HIS A 188 6.19 10.15 -4.55
CA HIS A 188 7.05 9.62 -3.50
C HIS A 188 6.60 8.20 -3.09
N PRO A 189 7.38 7.17 -3.31
CA PRO A 189 8.63 7.17 -4.09
C PRO A 189 8.34 7.12 -5.60
N SER A 190 9.18 7.76 -6.38
CA SER A 190 9.12 7.75 -7.84
C SER A 190 7.78 8.27 -8.40
N PHE A 191 7.01 7.42 -9.08
CA PHE A 191 5.77 7.78 -9.78
C PHE A 191 4.48 7.49 -8.99
N GLN A 192 4.58 6.96 -7.78
CA GLN A 192 3.42 6.75 -6.90
C GLN A 192 3.27 7.90 -5.91
N ASP A 193 2.08 8.08 -5.39
CA ASP A 193 1.81 9.01 -4.30
C ASP A 193 1.74 8.24 -2.98
N VAL A 194 1.99 8.91 -1.86
CA VAL A 194 1.96 8.30 -0.51
C VAL A 194 0.88 8.92 0.34
N MET A 195 0.11 8.07 0.98
CA MET A 195 -0.72 8.40 2.13
C MET A 195 0.01 7.94 3.40
N LEU A 196 0.52 8.89 4.19
CA LEU A 196 0.99 8.61 5.53
C LEU A 196 -0.19 8.81 6.49
N MET A 197 -0.60 7.73 7.14
CA MET A 197 -1.79 7.70 7.97
C MET A 197 -1.45 7.23 9.38
N ARG A 198 -2.27 7.60 10.35
CA ARG A 198 -2.08 7.27 11.78
C ARG A 198 -3.34 6.68 12.36
N LYS A 199 -3.19 5.61 13.14
CA LYS A 199 -4.29 5.16 14.00
C LYS A 199 -4.53 6.20 15.10
N PRO A 200 -5.77 6.70 15.27
CA PRO A 200 -6.08 7.63 16.35
C PRO A 200 -5.61 7.08 17.70
N ALA A 201 -4.99 7.93 18.52
CA ALA A 201 -4.77 7.60 19.92
C ALA A 201 -6.15 7.40 20.57
N LYS A 202 -6.28 6.42 21.49
CA LYS A 202 -7.55 6.30 22.24
C LYS A 202 -7.84 7.63 22.89
N THR A 203 -8.92 8.27 22.51
CA THR A 203 -9.52 9.32 23.33
C THR A 203 -9.98 8.66 24.61
N ASN A 204 -9.42 9.07 25.74
CA ASN A 204 -9.88 8.67 27.08
C ASN A 204 -11.32 9.14 27.29
#